data_098777925ca11e829354cd486cf5559b
#
_entry.id   098777925ca11e829354cd486cf5559b
#
_cell.length_a   1.000
_cell.length_b   1.000
_cell.length_c   1.000
_cell.angle_alpha   90.00
_cell.angle_beta   90.00
_cell.angle_gamma   90.00
#
_symmetry.space_group_name_H-M   'P 1'
#
loop_
_entity.id
_entity.type
_entity.pdbx_description
1 polymer ?
#
loop_
_entity_poly.entity_id
_entity_poly.type
_entity_poly.pdbx_seq_one_letter_code
_entity_poly.pdbx_strand_id
1 'polypeptide(L)'
;MSSFSRNLLRTAGKAKSLPAYSRNAVPSSSRFVQLTAEASRPQQELPASKSEKFKVDLNRDAFKGYNFDVPKLEWETSKDELVDLYSEMVKMRRMEMAADQLYKQKLIRGFCHLAIGQEAVAVGMEAGMKPSDKLITAYRCHPFTVQKGGTIKSVIAELFGREAGISKGKGGSMHMFTPTFFGGNGIVGAQVPVGAGIAFAQQYMNTNDATFAMYGDGASNQGQVFEAYNMAKLWTLPCVFVCENNKYGMGTSAERSSMNTQYYTRGDVIPGLQVNAMDVLAVAAATKHASNFTLGGNGPLLMELVTYRYGGHSLSDPGTTYRTRDEIQTMRSSSDPIQGLKARMLHWGVVEEAELKRIDKAAKEEVDQAVEEAKQSPQPKEETLWTDIYYPGTEPDWMRGRDRTEIHRYR
;
A
#
# COMPACT_ATOMS: atom_id res chain seq x y z
N MET A 1 -35.17 -7.79 59.09
CA MET A 1 -34.21 -6.69 59.21
C MET A 1 -33.01 -7.22 59.97
N SER A 2 -31.90 -7.30 59.42
CA SER A 2 -30.63 -7.80 59.97
C SER A 2 -30.10 -9.06 59.28
N SER A 3 -28.81 -9.00 59.01
CA SER A 3 -27.92 -10.12 58.65
C SER A 3 -27.85 -10.54 57.17
N PHE A 4 -27.40 -9.62 56.30
CA PHE A 4 -26.70 -10.02 55.10
C PHE A 4 -25.55 -9.01 54.83
N SER A 5 -24.54 -9.05 55.70
CA SER A 5 -23.34 -8.26 55.50
C SER A 5 -22.25 -8.73 56.48
N ARG A 6 -21.53 -9.80 56.14
CA ARG A 6 -20.21 -10.17 56.68
C ARG A 6 -19.87 -11.60 56.29
N ASN A 7 -19.38 -11.80 55.06
CA ASN A 7 -18.53 -12.95 54.71
C ASN A 7 -18.04 -12.87 53.26
N LEU A 8 -17.33 -11.80 52.93
CA LEU A 8 -16.60 -11.70 51.66
C LEU A 8 -15.26 -10.97 51.85
N LEU A 9 -14.53 -11.41 52.88
CA LEU A 9 -13.14 -10.96 53.08
C LEU A 9 -12.38 -12.01 53.89
N ARG A 10 -12.01 -13.12 53.24
CA ARG A 10 -10.89 -14.01 53.64
C ARG A 10 -10.73 -15.16 52.68
N THR A 11 -10.24 -14.90 51.46
CA THR A 11 -9.38 -15.82 50.71
C THR A 11 -8.42 -14.98 49.84
N ALA A 12 -7.48 -14.31 50.53
CA ALA A 12 -6.25 -13.88 49.86
C ALA A 12 -5.43 -15.15 49.63
N GLY A 13 -5.82 -15.92 48.62
CA GLY A 13 -5.02 -16.97 48.04
C GLY A 13 -3.76 -16.33 47.42
N LYS A 14 -2.58 -16.78 47.89
CA LYS A 14 -1.28 -16.41 47.35
C LYS A 14 -1.35 -16.37 45.82
N ALA A 15 -1.27 -15.19 45.23
CA ALA A 15 -1.01 -15.03 43.82
C ALA A 15 0.28 -15.76 43.51
N LYS A 16 0.20 -16.89 42.83
CA LYS A 16 1.38 -17.53 42.24
C LYS A 16 1.91 -16.50 41.24
N SER A 17 3.10 -16.01 41.50
CA SER A 17 3.87 -15.21 40.56
C SER A 17 3.89 -15.97 39.23
N LEU A 18 3.29 -15.37 38.20
CA LEU A 18 3.45 -15.83 36.83
C LEU A 18 4.97 -15.93 36.58
N PRO A 19 5.46 -17.01 35.99
CA PRO A 19 6.87 -17.13 35.66
C PRO A 19 7.23 -15.91 34.82
N ALA A 20 8.28 -15.21 35.27
CA ALA A 20 8.89 -14.16 34.45
C ALA A 20 9.16 -14.80 33.08
N TYR A 21 8.49 -14.32 32.07
CA TYR A 21 8.86 -14.64 30.69
C TYR A 21 10.32 -14.24 30.56
N SER A 22 11.18 -15.23 30.48
CA SER A 22 12.59 -15.00 30.21
C SER A 22 12.60 -14.16 28.92
N ARG A 23 13.29 -13.04 28.95
CA ARG A 23 13.71 -12.33 27.76
C ARG A 23 14.66 -13.24 26.99
N ASN A 24 14.13 -14.32 26.43
CA ASN A 24 14.84 -15.04 25.41
C ASN A 24 15.04 -14.00 24.30
N ALA A 25 16.29 -13.77 24.01
CA ALA A 25 16.73 -12.92 22.93
C ALA A 25 15.76 -13.07 21.75
N VAL A 26 15.15 -11.97 21.38
CA VAL A 26 14.46 -11.84 20.09
C VAL A 26 15.39 -12.50 19.08
N PRO A 27 14.99 -13.54 18.35
CA PRO A 27 15.79 -13.97 17.22
C PRO A 27 15.91 -12.74 16.32
N SER A 28 17.03 -12.06 16.42
CA SER A 28 17.38 -10.99 15.51
C SER A 28 17.44 -11.63 14.15
N SER A 29 16.66 -11.13 13.28
CA SER A 29 16.63 -11.48 11.87
C SER A 29 15.40 -12.27 11.41
N SER A 30 14.30 -11.56 11.12
CA SER A 30 13.99 -11.64 9.73
C SER A 30 15.26 -11.19 8.99
N ARG A 31 16.05 -12.10 8.48
CA ARG A 31 17.08 -11.77 7.48
C ARG A 31 16.30 -11.21 6.29
N PHE A 32 16.13 -9.88 6.26
CA PHE A 32 15.90 -9.21 5.01
C PHE A 32 17.16 -9.54 4.22
N VAL A 33 16.98 -10.41 3.23
CA VAL A 33 18.06 -10.77 2.36
C VAL A 33 18.56 -9.49 1.74
N GLN A 34 19.83 -9.21 1.90
CA GLN A 34 20.50 -8.21 1.12
C GLN A 34 20.14 -8.48 -0.33
N LEU A 35 19.51 -7.51 -0.98
CA LEU A 35 19.30 -7.52 -2.44
C LEU A 35 20.69 -7.37 -3.07
N THR A 36 21.48 -8.44 -3.03
CA THR A 36 22.79 -8.46 -3.66
C THR A 36 22.54 -8.59 -5.16
N ALA A 37 23.11 -7.70 -5.94
CA ALA A 37 23.06 -7.74 -7.40
C ALA A 37 23.51 -9.10 -7.96
N GLU A 38 24.29 -9.87 -7.19
CA GLU A 38 24.77 -11.20 -7.54
C GLU A 38 23.70 -12.29 -7.48
N ALA A 39 22.62 -12.10 -6.74
CA ALA A 39 21.59 -13.12 -6.51
C ALA A 39 20.61 -13.27 -7.68
N SER A 40 20.51 -12.27 -8.56
CA SER A 40 19.65 -12.31 -9.73
C SER A 40 20.43 -11.90 -10.99
N ARG A 41 20.43 -12.75 -12.00
CA ARG A 41 21.12 -12.51 -13.28
C ARG A 41 20.13 -12.66 -14.44
N PRO A 42 20.35 -11.99 -15.57
CA PRO A 42 19.66 -12.35 -16.80
C PRO A 42 19.97 -13.80 -17.15
N GLN A 43 18.96 -14.56 -17.56
CA GLN A 43 19.11 -15.96 -17.97
C GLN A 43 19.79 -16.10 -19.33
N GLN A 44 19.93 -14.99 -20.06
CA GLN A 44 20.52 -14.92 -21.39
C GLN A 44 21.28 -13.61 -21.58
N GLU A 45 22.06 -13.48 -22.62
CA GLU A 45 22.65 -12.19 -23.01
C GLU A 45 21.56 -11.15 -23.24
N LEU A 46 21.82 -9.90 -22.78
CA LEU A 46 20.86 -8.83 -22.94
C LEU A 46 20.65 -8.50 -24.41
N PRO A 47 19.39 -8.38 -24.87
CA PRO A 47 19.08 -7.98 -26.23
C PRO A 47 19.70 -6.62 -26.59
N ALA A 48 20.06 -6.45 -27.87
CA ALA A 48 20.50 -5.15 -28.35
C ALA A 48 19.40 -4.09 -28.33
N SER A 49 18.17 -4.49 -28.69
CA SER A 49 16.99 -3.62 -28.60
C SER A 49 16.55 -3.39 -27.15
N LYS A 50 16.19 -2.14 -26.83
CA LYS A 50 15.71 -1.78 -25.49
C LYS A 50 14.34 -2.36 -25.15
N SER A 51 13.48 -2.54 -26.14
CA SER A 51 12.12 -3.07 -26.00
C SER A 51 12.00 -4.58 -26.08
N GLU A 52 13.06 -5.28 -26.50
CA GLU A 52 13.06 -6.73 -26.60
C GLU A 52 13.04 -7.38 -25.22
N LYS A 53 12.20 -8.41 -25.08
CA LYS A 53 11.99 -9.09 -23.80
C LYS A 53 13.11 -10.08 -23.50
N PHE A 54 13.47 -10.14 -22.23
CA PHE A 54 14.38 -11.15 -21.68
C PHE A 54 13.92 -11.54 -20.26
N LYS A 55 14.40 -12.67 -19.78
CA LYS A 55 14.09 -13.17 -18.44
C LYS A 55 15.20 -12.85 -17.47
N VAL A 56 14.80 -12.48 -16.25
CA VAL A 56 15.71 -12.29 -15.12
C VAL A 56 15.30 -13.21 -13.98
N ASP A 57 16.28 -13.70 -13.24
CA ASP A 57 16.03 -14.47 -12.03
C ASP A 57 15.61 -13.55 -10.87
N LEU A 58 14.66 -14.01 -10.07
CA LEU A 58 14.29 -13.41 -8.81
C LEU A 58 15.06 -14.07 -7.66
N ASN A 59 15.15 -13.37 -6.54
CA ASN A 59 15.80 -13.91 -5.35
C ASN A 59 15.07 -15.18 -4.86
N ARG A 60 15.82 -16.16 -4.33
CA ARG A 60 15.28 -17.45 -3.86
C ARG A 60 14.25 -17.31 -2.77
N ASP A 61 14.32 -16.24 -1.98
CA ASP A 61 13.40 -15.92 -0.88
C ASP A 61 12.39 -14.83 -1.24
N ALA A 62 12.20 -14.58 -2.54
CA ALA A 62 11.19 -13.64 -3.02
C ALA A 62 9.78 -14.02 -2.56
N PHE A 63 9.51 -15.34 -2.44
CA PHE A 63 8.18 -15.85 -2.15
C PHE A 63 8.17 -16.95 -1.09
N LYS A 64 7.06 -17.00 -0.31
CA LYS A 64 6.68 -18.15 0.52
C LYS A 64 5.20 -18.45 0.31
N GLY A 65 4.86 -19.71 0.09
CA GLY A 65 3.47 -20.16 -0.09
C GLY A 65 2.90 -20.79 1.18
N TYR A 66 1.59 -20.65 1.35
CA TYR A 66 0.78 -21.37 2.32
C TYR A 66 -0.39 -22.01 1.59
N ASN A 67 -0.40 -23.33 1.48
CA ASN A 67 -1.35 -24.08 0.66
C ASN A 67 -1.46 -23.52 -0.78
N PHE A 68 -0.33 -23.08 -1.32
CA PHE A 68 -0.25 -22.35 -2.58
C PHE A 68 1.09 -22.57 -3.27
N ASP A 69 1.05 -22.82 -4.57
CA ASP A 69 2.24 -22.88 -5.41
C ASP A 69 2.74 -21.48 -5.69
N VAL A 70 3.97 -21.20 -5.27
CA VAL A 70 4.58 -19.87 -5.46
C VAL A 70 4.84 -19.61 -6.94
N PRO A 71 4.90 -18.33 -7.36
CA PRO A 71 5.33 -17.96 -8.70
C PRO A 71 6.71 -18.55 -9.02
N LYS A 72 6.99 -18.74 -10.31
CA LYS A 72 8.36 -19.02 -10.75
C LYS A 72 9.30 -17.91 -10.32
N LEU A 73 10.52 -18.28 -9.93
CA LEU A 73 11.57 -17.32 -9.56
C LEU A 73 12.18 -16.65 -10.81
N GLU A 74 11.33 -16.21 -11.72
CA GLU A 74 11.72 -15.52 -12.94
C GLU A 74 10.71 -14.40 -13.27
N TRP A 75 11.18 -13.35 -13.92
CA TRP A 75 10.35 -12.28 -14.46
C TRP A 75 10.79 -11.96 -15.89
N GLU A 76 9.82 -11.86 -16.80
CA GLU A 76 10.05 -11.44 -18.18
C GLU A 76 9.88 -9.92 -18.28
N THR A 77 10.91 -9.25 -18.75
CA THR A 77 11.00 -7.79 -18.81
C THR A 77 11.80 -7.32 -20.02
N SER A 78 11.88 -6.01 -20.21
CA SER A 78 12.78 -5.36 -21.18
C SER A 78 13.63 -4.28 -20.49
N LYS A 79 14.64 -3.74 -21.19
CA LYS A 79 15.44 -2.64 -20.65
C LYS A 79 14.57 -1.41 -20.39
N ASP A 80 13.64 -1.09 -21.31
CA ASP A 80 12.73 0.04 -21.16
C ASP A 80 11.84 -0.13 -19.93
N GLU A 81 11.23 -1.31 -19.72
CA GLU A 81 10.41 -1.57 -18.54
C GLU A 81 11.18 -1.47 -17.22
N LEU A 82 12.42 -1.92 -17.18
CA LEU A 82 13.25 -1.77 -15.97
C LEU A 82 13.54 -0.30 -15.68
N VAL A 83 13.82 0.50 -16.71
CA VAL A 83 14.02 1.94 -16.61
C VAL A 83 12.73 2.63 -16.13
N ASP A 84 11.57 2.25 -16.67
CA ASP A 84 10.28 2.79 -16.26
C ASP A 84 9.98 2.47 -14.80
N LEU A 85 10.17 1.22 -14.36
CA LEU A 85 9.99 0.82 -12.95
C LEU A 85 10.89 1.63 -12.01
N TYR A 86 12.15 1.84 -12.40
CA TYR A 86 13.08 2.66 -11.62
C TYR A 86 12.62 4.12 -11.57
N SER A 87 12.27 4.69 -12.71
CA SER A 87 11.80 6.07 -12.85
C SER A 87 10.56 6.32 -12.00
N GLU A 88 9.56 5.43 -12.07
CA GLU A 88 8.32 5.54 -11.29
C GLU A 88 8.59 5.47 -9.78
N MET A 89 9.43 4.54 -9.31
CA MET A 89 9.79 4.50 -7.89
C MET A 89 10.50 5.79 -7.43
N VAL A 90 11.40 6.34 -8.26
CA VAL A 90 12.09 7.61 -7.97
C VAL A 90 11.10 8.77 -7.91
N LYS A 91 10.17 8.87 -8.88
CA LYS A 91 9.11 9.90 -8.88
C LYS A 91 8.25 9.82 -7.62
N MET A 92 7.80 8.61 -7.23
CA MET A 92 7.02 8.42 -6.00
C MET A 92 7.80 8.88 -4.77
N ARG A 93 9.07 8.51 -4.65
CA ARG A 93 9.94 8.97 -3.56
C ARG A 93 10.08 10.49 -3.53
N ARG A 94 10.29 11.12 -4.69
CA ARG A 94 10.42 12.58 -4.82
C ARG A 94 9.13 13.30 -4.47
N MET A 95 7.99 12.82 -4.95
CA MET A 95 6.67 13.36 -4.62
C MET A 95 6.41 13.34 -3.11
N GLU A 96 6.67 12.21 -2.46
CA GLU A 96 6.46 12.08 -1.01
C GLU A 96 7.43 12.94 -0.19
N MET A 97 8.68 13.09 -0.66
CA MET A 97 9.64 14.02 -0.03
C MET A 97 9.21 15.48 -0.20
N ALA A 98 8.64 15.84 -1.35
CA ALA A 98 8.07 17.18 -1.56
C ALA A 98 6.88 17.40 -0.62
N ALA A 99 5.97 16.43 -0.49
CA ALA A 99 4.85 16.50 0.45
C ALA A 99 5.31 16.67 1.91
N ASP A 100 6.39 16.01 2.35
CA ASP A 100 7.00 16.22 3.67
C ASP A 100 7.43 17.69 3.87
N GLN A 101 8.12 18.28 2.89
CA GLN A 101 8.55 19.68 2.97
C GLN A 101 7.37 20.66 2.99
N LEU A 102 6.37 20.41 2.16
CA LEU A 102 5.16 21.24 2.08
C LEU A 102 4.32 21.17 3.36
N TYR A 103 4.28 20.00 4.01
CA TYR A 103 3.66 19.85 5.33
C TYR A 103 4.39 20.67 6.40
N LYS A 104 5.73 20.62 6.44
CA LYS A 104 6.56 21.43 7.36
C LYS A 104 6.37 22.92 7.14
N GLN A 105 6.11 23.34 5.90
CA GLN A 105 5.74 24.70 5.53
C GLN A 105 4.29 25.07 5.89
N LYS A 106 3.50 24.13 6.46
CA LYS A 106 2.09 24.30 6.81
C LYS A 106 1.16 24.56 5.61
N LEU A 107 1.57 24.17 4.42
CA LEU A 107 0.76 24.24 3.21
C LEU A 107 -0.21 23.06 3.11
N ILE A 108 0.14 21.92 3.70
CA ILE A 108 -0.72 20.73 3.82
C ILE A 108 -1.30 20.70 5.23
N ARG A 109 -2.62 20.49 5.33
CA ARG A 109 -3.36 20.47 6.59
C ARG A 109 -3.91 19.07 6.87
N GLY A 110 -4.10 18.76 8.16
CA GLY A 110 -4.66 17.48 8.59
C GLY A 110 -3.64 16.35 8.56
N PHE A 111 -4.13 15.11 8.55
CA PHE A 111 -3.27 13.93 8.48
C PHE A 111 -2.70 13.75 7.07
N CYS A 112 -1.41 13.47 7.00
CA CYS A 112 -0.73 13.13 5.75
C CYS A 112 0.17 11.92 5.99
N HIS A 113 -0.05 10.86 5.22
CA HIS A 113 0.60 9.55 5.39
C HIS A 113 1.47 9.25 4.19
N LEU A 114 2.79 9.35 4.36
CA LEU A 114 3.74 9.13 3.28
C LEU A 114 4.13 7.66 3.13
N ALA A 115 4.36 7.23 1.89
CA ALA A 115 4.75 5.86 1.53
C ALA A 115 6.26 5.69 1.30
N ILE A 116 7.10 6.56 1.89
CA ILE A 116 8.56 6.51 1.71
C ILE A 116 9.11 5.19 2.26
N GLY A 117 9.79 4.43 1.40
CA GLY A 117 10.31 3.08 1.65
C GLY A 117 9.42 1.96 1.08
N GLN A 118 8.20 2.27 0.65
CA GLN A 118 7.20 1.32 0.15
C GLN A 118 6.93 1.47 -1.36
N GLU A 119 7.82 2.13 -2.10
CA GLU A 119 7.62 2.46 -3.51
C GLU A 119 7.48 1.21 -4.39
N ALA A 120 8.22 0.14 -4.08
CA ALA A 120 8.13 -1.12 -4.82
C ALA A 120 6.74 -1.78 -4.71
N VAL A 121 5.99 -1.51 -3.64
CA VAL A 121 4.63 -2.04 -3.48
C VAL A 121 3.72 -1.46 -4.55
N ALA A 122 3.60 -0.14 -4.64
CA ALA A 122 2.69 0.49 -5.59
C ALA A 122 3.11 0.26 -7.05
N VAL A 123 4.39 0.49 -7.35
CA VAL A 123 4.92 0.37 -8.72
C VAL A 123 4.93 -1.09 -9.20
N GLY A 124 5.33 -2.03 -8.33
CA GLY A 124 5.33 -3.44 -8.67
C GLY A 124 3.92 -4.02 -8.81
N MET A 125 2.98 -3.62 -7.98
CA MET A 125 1.58 -4.04 -8.14
C MET A 125 1.01 -3.56 -9.48
N GLU A 126 1.19 -2.30 -9.84
CA GLU A 126 0.69 -1.78 -11.12
C GLU A 126 1.30 -2.53 -12.32
N ALA A 127 2.60 -2.83 -12.27
CA ALA A 127 3.27 -3.62 -13.32
C ALA A 127 2.74 -5.05 -13.46
N GLY A 128 2.17 -5.62 -12.38
CA GLY A 128 1.59 -6.96 -12.38
C GLY A 128 0.08 -7.01 -12.63
N MET A 129 -0.64 -5.90 -12.47
CA MET A 129 -2.08 -5.77 -12.65
C MET A 129 -2.46 -5.56 -14.13
N LYS A 130 -3.69 -5.92 -14.48
CA LYS A 130 -4.30 -5.42 -15.73
C LYS A 130 -4.77 -3.98 -15.53
N PRO A 131 -4.78 -3.14 -16.57
CA PRO A 131 -5.30 -1.77 -16.47
C PRO A 131 -6.74 -1.67 -15.95
N SER A 132 -7.55 -2.71 -16.21
CA SER A 132 -8.96 -2.80 -15.79
C SER A 132 -9.16 -3.38 -14.38
N ASP A 133 -8.15 -4.01 -13.79
CA ASP A 133 -8.20 -4.52 -12.42
C ASP A 133 -8.49 -3.40 -11.42
N LYS A 134 -9.26 -3.70 -10.39
CA LYS A 134 -9.68 -2.72 -9.38
C LYS A 134 -8.78 -2.77 -8.16
N LEU A 135 -8.53 -1.61 -7.60
CA LEU A 135 -7.73 -1.46 -6.40
C LEU A 135 -8.45 -0.59 -5.37
N ILE A 136 -8.42 -0.99 -4.12
CA ILE A 136 -8.82 -0.19 -2.96
C ILE A 136 -7.77 -0.35 -1.86
N THR A 137 -7.41 0.74 -1.17
CA THR A 137 -6.38 0.71 -0.12
C THR A 137 -6.79 1.51 1.10
N ALA A 138 -5.88 1.59 2.08
CA ALA A 138 -6.01 2.42 3.27
C ALA A 138 -5.60 3.89 2.97
N TYR A 139 -5.46 4.67 4.02
CA TYR A 139 -5.14 6.11 4.02
C TYR A 139 -3.80 6.48 3.37
N ARG A 140 -2.86 5.53 3.17
CA ARG A 140 -1.55 5.73 2.53
C ARG A 140 -1.64 5.46 1.03
N CYS A 141 -2.32 6.35 0.31
CA CYS A 141 -2.79 6.07 -1.04
C CYS A 141 -2.10 6.88 -2.16
N HIS A 142 -1.20 7.81 -1.85
CA HIS A 142 -0.63 8.72 -2.85
C HIS A 142 0.02 8.01 -4.04
N PRO A 143 0.95 7.02 -3.85
CA PRO A 143 1.57 6.33 -4.98
C PRO A 143 0.54 5.56 -5.83
N PHE A 144 -0.43 4.89 -5.19
CA PHE A 144 -1.49 4.17 -5.92
C PHE A 144 -2.36 5.10 -6.74
N THR A 145 -2.63 6.32 -6.25
CA THR A 145 -3.37 7.33 -7.01
C THR A 145 -2.65 7.67 -8.31
N VAL A 146 -1.33 7.89 -8.26
CA VAL A 146 -0.53 8.19 -9.46
C VAL A 146 -0.49 6.98 -10.38
N GLN A 147 -0.17 5.80 -9.86
CA GLN A 147 -0.07 4.57 -10.66
C GLN A 147 -1.40 4.20 -11.34
N LYS A 148 -2.53 4.55 -10.75
CA LYS A 148 -3.88 4.29 -11.29
C LYS A 148 -4.46 5.44 -12.13
N GLY A 149 -3.61 6.31 -12.68
CA GLY A 149 -3.97 7.33 -13.67
C GLY A 149 -4.12 8.75 -13.13
N GLY A 150 -3.85 8.99 -11.84
CA GLY A 150 -3.65 10.33 -11.31
C GLY A 150 -2.31 10.93 -11.77
N THR A 151 -2.10 12.21 -11.52
CA THR A 151 -0.84 12.91 -11.78
C THR A 151 -0.23 13.41 -10.48
N ILE A 152 1.09 13.60 -10.44
CA ILE A 152 1.77 14.20 -9.28
C ILE A 152 1.13 15.54 -8.92
N LYS A 153 0.83 16.38 -9.93
CA LYS A 153 0.11 17.65 -9.76
C LYS A 153 -1.24 17.45 -9.07
N SER A 154 -2.05 16.49 -9.54
CA SER A 154 -3.39 16.27 -8.97
C SER A 154 -3.35 15.75 -7.53
N VAL A 155 -2.34 14.95 -7.17
CA VAL A 155 -2.11 14.51 -5.78
C VAL A 155 -1.67 15.69 -4.91
N ILE A 156 -0.67 16.47 -5.32
CA ILE A 156 -0.18 17.63 -4.54
C ILE A 156 -1.27 18.70 -4.40
N ALA A 157 -2.03 18.97 -5.47
CA ALA A 157 -3.16 19.90 -5.41
C ALA A 157 -4.26 19.43 -4.45
N GLU A 158 -4.52 18.12 -4.38
CA GLU A 158 -5.45 17.54 -3.40
C GLU A 158 -4.95 17.73 -1.96
N LEU A 159 -3.65 17.51 -1.71
CA LEU A 159 -3.04 17.77 -0.41
C LEU A 159 -3.13 19.24 0.03
N PHE A 160 -3.15 20.17 -0.92
CA PHE A 160 -3.36 21.60 -0.67
C PHE A 160 -4.83 21.99 -0.52
N GLY A 161 -5.78 21.06 -0.78
CA GLY A 161 -7.21 21.35 -0.83
C GLY A 161 -7.57 22.29 -2.00
N ARG A 162 -6.96 22.08 -3.18
CA ARG A 162 -7.14 22.90 -4.37
C ARG A 162 -8.07 22.25 -5.39
N GLU A 163 -8.71 23.07 -6.23
CA GLU A 163 -9.67 22.62 -7.25
C GLU A 163 -9.06 21.65 -8.27
N ALA A 164 -7.75 21.81 -8.59
CA ALA A 164 -7.03 20.88 -9.48
C ALA A 164 -6.68 19.54 -8.82
N GLY A 165 -7.04 19.31 -7.55
CA GLY A 165 -6.88 18.03 -6.87
C GLY A 165 -7.69 16.93 -7.51
N ILE A 166 -7.21 15.67 -7.41
CA ILE A 166 -7.87 14.49 -8.01
C ILE A 166 -9.31 14.31 -7.51
N SER A 167 -9.58 14.71 -6.27
CA SER A 167 -10.91 14.74 -5.64
C SER A 167 -11.41 16.19 -5.47
N LYS A 168 -10.96 17.11 -6.34
CA LYS A 168 -11.35 18.54 -6.35
C LYS A 168 -11.08 19.25 -5.01
N GLY A 169 -10.04 18.81 -4.28
CA GLY A 169 -9.65 19.37 -2.99
C GLY A 169 -10.52 18.97 -1.81
N LYS A 170 -11.45 18.01 -1.98
CA LYS A 170 -12.40 17.56 -0.95
C LYS A 170 -11.92 16.34 -0.16
N GLY A 171 -11.00 15.55 -0.72
CA GLY A 171 -10.56 14.28 -0.15
C GLY A 171 -9.35 14.39 0.76
N GLY A 172 -8.46 15.35 0.52
CA GLY A 172 -7.18 15.46 1.21
C GLY A 172 -6.28 14.25 0.98
N SER A 173 -5.35 13.98 1.92
CA SER A 173 -4.35 12.92 1.79
C SER A 173 -4.93 11.50 1.67
N MET A 174 -6.11 11.24 2.20
CA MET A 174 -6.63 9.88 2.40
C MET A 174 -7.74 9.47 1.45
N HIS A 175 -8.30 10.39 0.66
CA HIS A 175 -9.49 10.13 -0.16
C HIS A 175 -9.27 10.62 -1.59
N MET A 176 -8.53 9.84 -2.34
CA MET A 176 -8.21 10.07 -3.75
C MET A 176 -8.71 8.89 -4.58
N PHE A 177 -9.34 9.15 -5.71
CA PHE A 177 -10.03 8.14 -6.52
C PHE A 177 -9.71 8.31 -8.00
N THR A 178 -9.72 7.19 -8.74
CA THR A 178 -9.70 7.17 -10.21
C THR A 178 -10.70 6.12 -10.72
N PRO A 179 -10.95 5.97 -12.02
CA PRO A 179 -11.94 5.00 -12.52
C PRO A 179 -11.68 3.54 -12.13
N THR A 180 -10.43 3.15 -11.87
CA THR A 180 -10.05 1.79 -11.45
C THR A 180 -9.47 1.74 -10.04
N PHE A 181 -9.32 2.90 -9.39
CA PHE A 181 -8.86 3.02 -8.01
C PHE A 181 -9.98 3.53 -7.11
N PHE A 182 -10.52 2.66 -6.29
CA PHE A 182 -11.61 2.95 -5.34
C PHE A 182 -11.11 3.67 -4.08
N GLY A 183 -9.92 4.21 -4.17
CA GLY A 183 -9.36 5.19 -3.25
C GLY A 183 -8.72 4.63 -2.00
N GLY A 184 -8.24 5.59 -1.20
CA GLY A 184 -7.85 5.37 0.18
C GLY A 184 -9.07 5.37 1.10
N ASN A 185 -8.90 4.79 2.29
CA ASN A 185 -9.94 4.75 3.31
C ASN A 185 -9.38 5.19 4.67
N GLY A 186 -10.01 6.16 5.30
CA GLY A 186 -9.66 6.64 6.64
C GLY A 186 -10.17 5.72 7.75
N ILE A 187 -11.22 4.94 7.49
CA ILE A 187 -11.74 3.94 8.44
C ILE A 187 -10.91 2.67 8.28
N VAL A 188 -10.00 2.45 9.22
CA VAL A 188 -9.02 1.36 9.17
C VAL A 188 -9.69 -0.01 9.08
N GLY A 189 -9.43 -0.75 8.01
CA GLY A 189 -9.98 -2.09 7.76
C GLY A 189 -11.29 -2.11 6.96
N ALA A 190 -12.04 -0.99 6.89
CA ALA A 190 -13.32 -0.95 6.18
C ALA A 190 -13.19 -1.19 4.67
N GLN A 191 -12.04 -0.89 4.08
CA GLN A 191 -11.78 -1.15 2.66
C GLN A 191 -11.75 -2.65 2.30
N VAL A 192 -11.56 -3.54 3.28
CA VAL A 192 -11.46 -4.99 3.01
C VAL A 192 -12.81 -5.57 2.58
N PRO A 193 -13.92 -5.40 3.34
CA PRO A 193 -15.24 -5.83 2.88
C PRO A 193 -15.73 -5.04 1.66
N VAL A 194 -15.36 -3.75 1.52
CA VAL A 194 -15.70 -2.98 0.30
C VAL A 194 -14.99 -3.58 -0.92
N GLY A 195 -13.72 -3.96 -0.81
CA GLY A 195 -12.98 -4.65 -1.86
C GLY A 195 -13.61 -5.99 -2.25
N ALA A 196 -14.06 -6.79 -1.27
CA ALA A 196 -14.84 -8.00 -1.55
C ALA A 196 -16.14 -7.68 -2.31
N GLY A 197 -16.82 -6.57 -1.95
CA GLY A 197 -18.01 -6.09 -2.65
C GLY A 197 -17.73 -5.64 -4.10
N ILE A 198 -16.58 -5.03 -4.36
CA ILE A 198 -16.14 -4.68 -5.72
C ILE A 198 -15.91 -5.96 -6.54
N ALA A 199 -15.22 -6.96 -5.96
CA ALA A 199 -15.03 -8.26 -6.62
C ALA A 199 -16.36 -8.98 -6.89
N PHE A 200 -17.30 -8.90 -5.95
CA PHE A 200 -18.66 -9.41 -6.15
C PHE A 200 -19.37 -8.72 -7.33
N ALA A 201 -19.27 -7.39 -7.41
CA ALA A 201 -19.85 -6.63 -8.53
C ALA A 201 -19.21 -7.02 -9.87
N GLN A 202 -17.89 -7.20 -9.93
CA GLN A 202 -17.19 -7.66 -11.13
C GLN A 202 -17.66 -9.06 -11.56
N GLN A 203 -17.80 -10.00 -10.62
CA GLN A 203 -18.32 -11.33 -10.89
C GLN A 203 -19.80 -11.26 -11.38
N TYR A 204 -20.63 -10.45 -10.71
CA TYR A 204 -22.03 -10.29 -11.10
C TYR A 204 -22.19 -9.69 -12.50
N MET A 205 -21.35 -8.72 -12.86
CA MET A 205 -21.30 -8.09 -14.17
C MET A 205 -20.54 -8.92 -15.22
N ASN A 206 -19.98 -10.08 -14.81
CA ASN A 206 -19.19 -10.94 -15.67
C ASN A 206 -18.01 -10.24 -16.35
N THR A 207 -17.31 -9.34 -15.63
CA THR A 207 -16.06 -8.75 -16.10
C THR A 207 -14.90 -9.70 -15.81
N ASN A 208 -13.87 -9.68 -16.66
CA ASN A 208 -12.66 -10.51 -16.48
C ASN A 208 -11.57 -9.72 -15.76
N ASP A 209 -11.90 -9.15 -14.60
CA ASP A 209 -11.02 -8.30 -13.80
C ASP A 209 -10.91 -8.83 -12.36
N ALA A 210 -9.75 -8.65 -11.75
CA ALA A 210 -9.51 -8.95 -10.35
C ALA A 210 -9.65 -7.67 -9.49
N THR A 211 -9.98 -7.85 -8.21
CA THR A 211 -9.95 -6.76 -7.22
C THR A 211 -8.83 -7.01 -6.22
N PHE A 212 -7.99 -5.99 -5.99
CA PHE A 212 -6.96 -5.98 -4.96
C PHE A 212 -7.43 -5.12 -3.79
N ALA A 213 -7.74 -5.76 -2.66
CA ALA A 213 -8.19 -5.11 -1.43
C ALA A 213 -7.03 -5.04 -0.43
N MET A 214 -6.42 -3.85 -0.28
CA MET A 214 -5.22 -3.66 0.53
C MET A 214 -5.53 -3.16 1.93
N TYR A 215 -4.77 -3.64 2.89
CA TYR A 215 -4.85 -3.23 4.31
C TYR A 215 -3.47 -3.44 4.98
N GLY A 216 -3.21 -2.76 6.10
CA GLY A 216 -1.96 -2.91 6.84
C GLY A 216 -1.98 -4.05 7.85
N ASP A 217 -0.80 -4.40 8.38
CA ASP A 217 -0.61 -5.40 9.43
C ASP A 217 -1.49 -5.15 10.68
N GLY A 218 -1.63 -3.88 11.11
CA GLY A 218 -2.52 -3.54 12.22
C GLY A 218 -4.00 -3.81 11.93
N ALA A 219 -4.48 -3.44 10.73
CA ALA A 219 -5.85 -3.65 10.29
C ALA A 219 -6.20 -5.14 10.17
N SER A 220 -5.24 -6.00 9.88
CA SER A 220 -5.41 -7.45 9.73
C SER A 220 -5.98 -8.15 10.97
N ASN A 221 -5.98 -7.48 12.13
CA ASN A 221 -6.53 -8.01 13.39
C ASN A 221 -8.01 -7.69 13.60
N GLN A 222 -8.65 -6.95 12.68
CA GLN A 222 -10.07 -6.64 12.79
C GLN A 222 -10.97 -7.81 12.38
N GLY A 223 -12.08 -8.02 13.09
CA GLY A 223 -13.05 -9.09 12.81
C GLY A 223 -13.63 -9.02 11.41
N GLN A 224 -13.98 -7.81 10.93
CA GLN A 224 -14.54 -7.61 9.59
C GLN A 224 -13.64 -8.09 8.43
N VAL A 225 -12.32 -8.20 8.65
CA VAL A 225 -11.38 -8.75 7.67
C VAL A 225 -11.69 -10.24 7.45
N PHE A 226 -11.88 -11.00 8.53
CA PHE A 226 -12.21 -12.42 8.46
C PHE A 226 -13.62 -12.66 7.95
N GLU A 227 -14.57 -11.78 8.25
CA GLU A 227 -15.91 -11.84 7.65
C GLU A 227 -15.85 -11.67 6.13
N ALA A 228 -15.06 -10.71 5.63
CA ALA A 228 -14.84 -10.51 4.20
C ALA A 228 -14.16 -11.73 3.55
N TYR A 229 -13.19 -12.34 4.22
CA TYR A 229 -12.54 -13.58 3.75
C TYR A 229 -13.55 -14.71 3.58
N ASN A 230 -14.38 -14.93 4.60
CA ASN A 230 -15.42 -15.98 4.57
C ASN A 230 -16.38 -15.78 3.39
N MET A 231 -16.90 -14.55 3.20
CA MET A 231 -17.83 -14.25 2.11
C MET A 231 -17.16 -14.41 0.74
N ALA A 232 -15.92 -13.89 0.58
CA ALA A 232 -15.19 -14.00 -0.66
C ALA A 232 -14.90 -15.47 -1.04
N LYS A 233 -14.55 -16.31 -0.06
CA LYS A 233 -14.30 -17.73 -0.31
C LYS A 233 -15.58 -18.50 -0.62
N LEU A 234 -16.65 -18.23 0.14
CA LEU A 234 -17.95 -18.84 -0.08
C LEU A 234 -18.48 -18.60 -1.50
N TRP A 235 -18.28 -17.41 -2.02
CA TRP A 235 -18.76 -17.00 -3.34
C TRP A 235 -17.71 -17.10 -4.45
N THR A 236 -16.51 -17.60 -4.13
CA THR A 236 -15.40 -17.78 -5.08
C THR A 236 -15.06 -16.48 -5.82
N LEU A 237 -15.01 -15.36 -5.07
CA LEU A 237 -14.80 -14.03 -5.65
C LEU A 237 -13.37 -13.85 -6.20
N PRO A 238 -13.19 -13.14 -7.34
CA PRO A 238 -11.89 -12.81 -7.89
C PRO A 238 -11.21 -11.67 -7.11
N CYS A 239 -10.94 -11.93 -5.82
CA CYS A 239 -10.40 -10.95 -4.87
C CYS A 239 -9.03 -11.38 -4.33
N VAL A 240 -8.05 -10.49 -4.42
CA VAL A 240 -6.76 -10.62 -3.74
C VAL A 240 -6.76 -9.72 -2.52
N PHE A 241 -6.71 -10.31 -1.34
CA PHE A 241 -6.57 -9.59 -0.07
C PHE A 241 -5.09 -9.33 0.21
N VAL A 242 -4.68 -8.07 0.17
CA VAL A 242 -3.26 -7.70 0.24
C VAL A 242 -2.93 -7.08 1.58
N CYS A 243 -2.18 -7.79 2.42
CA CYS A 243 -1.62 -7.25 3.65
C CYS A 243 -0.30 -6.54 3.37
N GLU A 244 -0.30 -5.20 3.34
CA GLU A 244 0.93 -4.40 3.27
C GLU A 244 1.59 -4.34 4.65
N ASN A 245 2.45 -5.31 4.92
CA ASN A 245 3.11 -5.47 6.22
C ASN A 245 4.37 -4.61 6.29
N ASN A 246 4.24 -3.38 6.79
CA ASN A 246 5.37 -2.48 7.03
C ASN A 246 5.91 -2.55 8.47
N LYS A 247 5.55 -3.60 9.22
CA LYS A 247 6.01 -3.97 10.57
C LYS A 247 5.42 -3.13 11.71
N TYR A 248 4.73 -2.03 11.44
CA TYR A 248 4.21 -1.16 12.50
C TYR A 248 2.81 -0.63 12.18
N GLY A 249 1.82 -1.04 12.97
CA GLY A 249 0.52 -0.40 13.04
C GLY A 249 0.60 0.85 13.92
N MET A 250 0.83 2.02 13.34
CA MET A 250 1.19 3.26 14.02
C MET A 250 2.47 3.07 14.88
N GLY A 251 2.41 3.08 16.18
CA GLY A 251 3.52 2.85 17.10
C GLY A 251 3.58 1.44 17.70
N THR A 252 2.72 0.52 17.24
CA THR A 252 2.69 -0.85 17.75
C THR A 252 3.30 -1.80 16.71
N SER A 253 4.35 -2.52 17.09
CA SER A 253 4.95 -3.49 16.20
C SER A 253 4.03 -4.69 15.94
N ALA A 254 4.22 -5.36 14.81
CA ALA A 254 3.47 -6.55 14.45
C ALA A 254 3.55 -7.64 15.53
N GLU A 255 4.74 -7.85 16.11
CA GLU A 255 5.00 -8.84 17.16
C GLU A 255 4.28 -8.53 18.47
N ARG A 256 3.99 -7.24 18.75
CA ARG A 256 3.23 -6.84 19.94
C ARG A 256 1.71 -6.92 19.74
N SER A 257 1.25 -6.89 18.50
CA SER A 257 -0.18 -6.83 18.17
C SER A 257 -0.74 -8.15 17.67
N SER A 258 0.10 -9.07 17.20
CA SER A 258 -0.34 -10.31 16.56
C SER A 258 0.47 -11.51 17.07
N MET A 259 -0.23 -12.57 17.50
CA MET A 259 0.42 -13.84 17.82
C MET A 259 0.99 -14.50 16.55
N ASN A 260 0.22 -14.50 15.48
CA ASN A 260 0.68 -14.94 14.16
C ASN A 260 0.98 -13.73 13.29
N THR A 261 2.27 -13.45 13.09
CA THR A 261 2.78 -12.35 12.25
C THR A 261 3.04 -12.75 10.81
N GLN A 262 2.73 -14.00 10.44
CA GLN A 262 2.75 -14.49 9.06
C GLN A 262 1.34 -14.29 8.46
N TYR A 263 1.03 -13.07 8.06
CA TYR A 263 -0.33 -12.68 7.68
C TYR A 263 -0.88 -13.47 6.49
N TYR A 264 -0.02 -13.94 5.59
CA TYR A 264 -0.40 -14.79 4.45
C TYR A 264 -0.95 -16.17 4.87
N THR A 265 -0.73 -16.61 6.11
CA THR A 265 -1.25 -17.89 6.62
C THR A 265 -2.58 -17.76 7.35
N ARG A 266 -3.13 -16.56 7.47
CA ARG A 266 -4.31 -16.28 8.31
C ARG A 266 -5.65 -16.44 7.61
N GLY A 267 -5.64 -16.98 6.39
CA GLY A 267 -6.84 -17.16 5.57
C GLY A 267 -7.65 -18.42 5.83
N ASP A 268 -7.21 -19.28 6.79
CA ASP A 268 -7.79 -20.58 7.03
C ASP A 268 -7.84 -21.43 5.73
N VAL A 269 -8.99 -21.45 5.04
CA VAL A 269 -9.20 -22.19 3.78
C VAL A 269 -8.79 -21.41 2.53
N ILE A 270 -8.37 -20.13 2.69
CA ILE A 270 -7.85 -19.31 1.60
C ILE A 270 -6.34 -19.51 1.51
N PRO A 271 -5.79 -19.88 0.35
CA PRO A 271 -4.34 -19.99 0.19
C PRO A 271 -3.64 -18.65 0.32
N GLY A 272 -2.36 -18.65 0.64
CA GLY A 272 -1.60 -17.42 0.88
C GLY A 272 -0.22 -17.41 0.25
N LEU A 273 0.22 -16.20 -0.08
CA LEU A 273 1.52 -15.90 -0.68
C LEU A 273 2.18 -14.75 0.09
N GLN A 274 3.38 -14.98 0.65
CA GLN A 274 4.24 -13.91 1.18
C GLN A 274 5.26 -13.50 0.12
N VAL A 275 5.47 -12.20 -0.01
CA VAL A 275 6.33 -11.58 -1.02
C VAL A 275 7.32 -10.64 -0.34
N ASN A 276 8.58 -10.69 -0.73
CA ASN A 276 9.55 -9.65 -0.40
C ASN A 276 9.24 -8.38 -1.20
N ALA A 277 8.50 -7.46 -0.61
CA ALA A 277 8.03 -6.26 -1.28
C ALA A 277 9.03 -5.07 -1.21
N MET A 278 10.28 -5.33 -0.85
CA MET A 278 11.41 -4.44 -1.12
C MET A 278 12.00 -4.70 -2.52
N ASP A 279 11.49 -5.70 -3.25
CA ASP A 279 11.86 -6.03 -4.64
C ASP A 279 10.66 -5.80 -5.57
N VAL A 280 10.74 -4.77 -6.41
CA VAL A 280 9.67 -4.40 -7.35
C VAL A 280 9.34 -5.51 -8.36
N LEU A 281 10.33 -6.30 -8.79
CA LEU A 281 10.11 -7.39 -9.73
C LEU A 281 9.41 -8.58 -9.06
N ALA A 282 9.73 -8.86 -7.80
CA ALA A 282 9.02 -9.86 -7.02
C ALA A 282 7.56 -9.46 -6.81
N VAL A 283 7.28 -8.19 -6.50
CA VAL A 283 5.91 -7.68 -6.37
C VAL A 283 5.14 -7.82 -7.68
N ALA A 284 5.75 -7.43 -8.83
CA ALA A 284 5.12 -7.55 -10.14
C ALA A 284 4.78 -9.01 -10.49
N ALA A 285 5.72 -9.92 -10.30
CA ALA A 285 5.52 -11.35 -10.55
C ALA A 285 4.41 -11.95 -9.68
N ALA A 286 4.43 -11.63 -8.38
CA ALA A 286 3.42 -12.09 -7.43
C ALA A 286 2.02 -11.55 -7.76
N THR A 287 1.93 -10.26 -8.10
CA THR A 287 0.65 -9.63 -8.45
C THR A 287 0.03 -10.24 -9.70
N LYS A 288 0.83 -10.42 -10.75
CA LYS A 288 0.39 -11.11 -11.98
C LYS A 288 -0.06 -12.54 -11.71
N HIS A 289 0.69 -13.27 -10.88
CA HIS A 289 0.34 -14.65 -10.52
C HIS A 289 -0.96 -14.70 -9.69
N ALA A 290 -1.14 -13.81 -8.73
CA ALA A 290 -2.34 -13.69 -7.92
C ALA A 290 -3.58 -13.34 -8.76
N SER A 291 -3.46 -12.38 -9.70
CA SER A 291 -4.53 -12.05 -10.65
C SER A 291 -4.95 -13.26 -11.48
N ASN A 292 -3.98 -13.96 -12.08
CA ASN A 292 -4.25 -15.16 -12.87
C ASN A 292 -4.91 -16.27 -12.05
N PHE A 293 -4.48 -16.45 -10.80
CA PHE A 293 -5.08 -17.45 -9.90
C PHE A 293 -6.56 -17.16 -9.63
N THR A 294 -6.88 -15.93 -9.22
CA THR A 294 -8.26 -15.58 -8.87
C THR A 294 -9.18 -15.58 -10.09
N LEU A 295 -8.70 -15.09 -11.24
CA LEU A 295 -9.44 -15.09 -12.51
C LEU A 295 -9.59 -16.49 -13.11
N GLY A 296 -8.74 -17.43 -12.72
CA GLY A 296 -8.88 -18.85 -13.05
C GLY A 296 -10.01 -19.57 -12.31
N GLY A 297 -10.85 -18.85 -11.55
CA GLY A 297 -11.99 -19.44 -10.82
C GLY A 297 -11.61 -20.14 -9.51
N ASN A 298 -10.40 -19.90 -8.99
CA ASN A 298 -9.92 -20.52 -7.73
C ASN A 298 -10.39 -19.77 -6.47
N GLY A 299 -11.05 -18.62 -6.66
CA GLY A 299 -11.50 -17.76 -5.57
C GLY A 299 -10.41 -16.86 -5.03
N PRO A 300 -10.58 -16.33 -3.79
CA PRO A 300 -9.67 -15.33 -3.23
C PRO A 300 -8.29 -15.91 -2.88
N LEU A 301 -7.31 -15.01 -2.83
CA LEU A 301 -5.94 -15.26 -2.38
C LEU A 301 -5.56 -14.24 -1.31
N LEU A 302 -4.84 -14.67 -0.26
CA LEU A 302 -4.14 -13.75 0.64
C LEU A 302 -2.73 -13.48 0.11
N MET A 303 -2.36 -12.21 -0.02
CA MET A 303 -1.01 -11.81 -0.39
C MET A 303 -0.43 -10.89 0.67
N GLU A 304 0.67 -11.29 1.31
CA GLU A 304 1.40 -10.46 2.27
C GLU A 304 2.61 -9.83 1.59
N LEU A 305 2.63 -8.51 1.50
CA LEU A 305 3.74 -7.72 0.97
C LEU A 305 4.60 -7.22 2.13
N VAL A 306 5.73 -7.89 2.37
CA VAL A 306 6.66 -7.53 3.44
C VAL A 306 7.51 -6.35 3.00
N THR A 307 7.25 -5.20 3.59
CA THR A 307 7.90 -3.92 3.26
C THR A 307 8.33 -3.18 4.53
N TYR A 308 8.84 -1.96 4.41
CA TYR A 308 9.22 -1.13 5.54
C TYR A 308 8.99 0.36 5.29
N ARG A 309 8.38 1.04 6.26
CA ARG A 309 8.13 2.48 6.23
C ARG A 309 9.26 3.25 6.88
N TYR A 310 9.98 4.14 6.15
CA TYR A 310 11.09 4.91 6.71
C TYR A 310 10.64 6.08 7.58
N GLY A 311 9.54 6.72 7.25
CA GLY A 311 8.96 7.82 8.02
C GLY A 311 8.14 7.35 9.23
N GLY A 312 7.62 8.30 10.01
CA GLY A 312 6.59 8.05 11.02
C GLY A 312 5.29 7.52 10.41
N HIS A 313 4.32 7.21 11.24
CA HIS A 313 3.00 6.75 10.76
C HIS A 313 2.31 7.79 9.88
N SER A 314 2.31 9.02 10.35
CA SER A 314 1.91 10.22 9.61
C SER A 314 2.95 11.31 9.82
N LEU A 315 2.85 12.42 9.14
CA LEU A 315 3.80 13.54 9.29
C LEU A 315 3.75 14.21 10.68
N SER A 316 2.71 13.98 11.46
CA SER A 316 2.62 14.39 12.87
C SER A 316 3.29 13.40 13.85
N ASP A 317 3.68 12.20 13.36
CA ASP A 317 4.35 11.18 14.15
C ASP A 317 5.86 11.22 13.89
N PRO A 318 6.71 11.50 14.90
CA PRO A 318 8.16 11.51 14.71
C PRO A 318 8.75 10.13 14.42
N GLY A 319 8.04 9.04 14.71
CA GLY A 319 8.48 7.65 14.51
C GLY A 319 9.60 7.17 15.42
N THR A 320 10.29 8.07 16.13
CA THR A 320 11.45 7.77 16.96
C THR A 320 11.12 7.41 18.40
N THR A 321 9.85 7.49 18.78
CA THR A 321 9.36 7.10 20.12
C THR A 321 9.23 5.59 20.29
N TYR A 322 9.11 4.83 19.22
CA TYR A 322 8.89 3.38 19.20
C TYR A 322 9.88 2.61 18.31
N ARG A 323 10.70 3.31 17.49
CA ARG A 323 11.76 2.74 16.64
C ARG A 323 13.06 3.51 16.85
N THR A 324 14.19 2.82 16.74
CA THR A 324 15.49 3.48 16.78
C THR A 324 15.86 4.06 15.39
N ARG A 325 16.69 5.08 15.40
CA ARG A 325 17.25 5.61 14.13
C ARG A 325 18.14 4.60 13.42
N ASP A 326 18.85 3.77 14.21
CA ASP A 326 19.73 2.73 13.69
C ASP A 326 18.94 1.63 12.97
N GLU A 327 17.77 1.23 13.50
CA GLU A 327 16.87 0.30 12.81
C GLU A 327 16.46 0.83 11.45
N ILE A 328 15.98 2.09 11.40
CA ILE A 328 15.55 2.72 10.15
C ILE A 328 16.71 2.84 9.16
N GLN A 329 17.88 3.26 9.62
CA GLN A 329 19.07 3.41 8.79
C GLN A 329 19.58 2.07 8.25
N THR A 330 19.56 1.03 9.07
CA THR A 330 19.92 -0.32 8.67
C THR A 330 18.99 -0.82 7.55
N MET A 331 17.68 -0.68 7.74
CA MET A 331 16.71 -1.05 6.72
C MET A 331 16.91 -0.26 5.41
N ARG A 332 17.15 1.03 5.52
CA ARG A 332 17.35 1.90 4.36
C ARG A 332 18.65 1.58 3.60
N SER A 333 19.72 1.24 4.30
CA SER A 333 21.00 0.93 3.66
C SER A 333 21.07 -0.47 3.07
N SER A 334 20.34 -1.43 3.66
CA SER A 334 20.42 -2.84 3.24
C SER A 334 19.33 -3.27 2.28
N SER A 335 18.18 -2.56 2.24
CA SER A 335 16.98 -3.07 1.58
C SER A 335 16.15 -1.98 0.87
N ASP A 336 16.77 -0.84 0.50
CA ASP A 336 16.03 0.21 -0.24
C ASP A 336 15.61 -0.30 -1.63
N PRO A 337 14.31 -0.25 -1.99
CA PRO A 337 13.82 -0.81 -3.23
C PRO A 337 14.38 -0.13 -4.49
N ILE A 338 14.61 1.18 -4.42
CA ILE A 338 15.18 1.96 -5.54
C ILE A 338 16.64 1.59 -5.74
N GLN A 339 17.42 1.51 -4.64
CA GLN A 339 18.83 1.14 -4.72
C GLN A 339 19.00 -0.33 -5.12
N GLY A 340 18.09 -1.21 -4.69
CA GLY A 340 18.09 -2.62 -5.10
C GLY A 340 17.92 -2.81 -6.61
N LEU A 341 16.94 -2.13 -7.21
CA LEU A 341 16.76 -2.18 -8.67
C LEU A 341 17.91 -1.50 -9.42
N LYS A 342 18.37 -0.32 -8.92
CA LYS A 342 19.52 0.38 -9.48
C LYS A 342 20.76 -0.52 -9.56
N ALA A 343 21.10 -1.18 -8.47
CA ALA A 343 22.28 -2.05 -8.41
C ALA A 343 22.19 -3.21 -9.41
N ARG A 344 21.02 -3.82 -9.56
CA ARG A 344 20.78 -4.89 -10.55
C ARG A 344 20.91 -4.38 -11.99
N MET A 345 20.28 -3.24 -12.32
CA MET A 345 20.33 -2.66 -13.66
C MET A 345 21.76 -2.31 -14.09
N LEU A 346 22.57 -1.77 -13.18
CA LEU A 346 23.99 -1.51 -13.42
C LEU A 346 24.79 -2.81 -13.59
N HIS A 347 24.58 -3.78 -12.69
CA HIS A 347 25.27 -5.07 -12.75
C HIS A 347 24.95 -5.84 -14.04
N TRP A 348 23.70 -5.78 -14.50
CA TRP A 348 23.26 -6.42 -15.75
C TRP A 348 23.70 -5.65 -17.00
N GLY A 349 24.15 -4.41 -16.89
CA GLY A 349 24.48 -3.57 -18.04
C GLY A 349 23.25 -3.05 -18.78
N VAL A 350 22.12 -2.94 -18.09
CA VAL A 350 20.87 -2.38 -18.65
C VAL A 350 21.01 -0.88 -18.90
N VAL A 351 21.64 -0.17 -17.97
CA VAL A 351 21.86 1.28 -18.01
C VAL A 351 23.23 1.64 -17.47
N GLU A 352 23.66 2.85 -17.76
CA GLU A 352 24.85 3.49 -17.17
C GLU A 352 24.46 4.43 -16.03
N GLU A 353 25.39 4.69 -15.11
CA GLU A 353 25.21 5.61 -13.99
C GLU A 353 24.78 7.02 -14.44
N ALA A 354 25.29 7.48 -15.59
CA ALA A 354 24.94 8.77 -16.16
C ALA A 354 23.47 8.87 -16.56
N GLU A 355 22.88 7.78 -17.04
CA GLU A 355 21.45 7.72 -17.40
C GLU A 355 20.58 7.76 -16.13
N LEU A 356 20.93 7.00 -15.11
CA LEU A 356 20.22 7.02 -13.82
C LEU A 356 20.23 8.42 -13.19
N LYS A 357 21.34 9.14 -13.24
CA LYS A 357 21.41 10.54 -12.78
C LYS A 357 20.49 11.48 -13.57
N ARG A 358 20.33 11.23 -14.88
CA ARG A 358 19.39 11.99 -15.72
C ARG A 358 17.94 11.71 -15.32
N ILE A 359 17.61 10.44 -15.05
CA ILE A 359 16.28 10.05 -14.57
C ILE A 359 15.98 10.69 -13.22
N ASP A 360 16.91 10.63 -12.27
CA ASP A 360 16.77 11.26 -10.95
C ASP A 360 16.53 12.78 -11.05
N LYS A 361 17.23 13.44 -11.97
CA LYS A 361 17.09 14.88 -12.22
C LYS A 361 15.73 15.19 -12.86
N ALA A 362 15.34 14.44 -13.89
CA ALA A 362 14.05 14.61 -14.56
C ALA A 362 12.87 14.41 -13.61
N ALA A 363 12.92 13.37 -12.78
CA ALA A 363 11.90 13.12 -11.76
C ALA A 363 11.79 14.27 -10.75
N LYS A 364 12.93 14.85 -10.36
CA LYS A 364 12.92 16.03 -9.47
C LYS A 364 12.28 17.23 -10.15
N GLU A 365 12.65 17.52 -11.39
CA GLU A 365 12.13 18.65 -12.17
C GLU A 365 10.60 18.53 -12.39
N GLU A 366 10.12 17.31 -12.71
CA GLU A 366 8.68 17.00 -12.86
C GLU A 366 7.91 17.27 -11.56
N VAL A 367 8.45 16.82 -10.42
CA VAL A 367 7.81 17.03 -9.11
C VAL A 367 7.83 18.52 -8.74
N ASP A 368 8.97 19.22 -8.92
CA ASP A 368 9.09 20.64 -8.61
C ASP A 368 8.09 21.48 -9.45
N GLN A 369 7.96 21.17 -10.74
CA GLN A 369 6.97 21.79 -11.62
C GLN A 369 5.54 21.51 -11.16
N ALA A 370 5.21 20.26 -10.86
CA ALA A 370 3.89 19.86 -10.38
C ALA A 370 3.50 20.58 -9.08
N VAL A 371 4.46 20.79 -8.17
CA VAL A 371 4.25 21.54 -6.92
C VAL A 371 3.89 23.00 -7.23
N GLU A 372 4.64 23.67 -8.12
CA GLU A 372 4.38 25.07 -8.45
C GLU A 372 3.03 25.24 -9.17
N GLU A 373 2.69 24.33 -10.09
CA GLU A 373 1.38 24.33 -10.75
C GLU A 373 0.24 24.08 -9.75
N ALA A 374 0.42 23.18 -8.79
CA ALA A 374 -0.57 22.90 -7.75
C ALA A 374 -0.81 24.11 -6.84
N LYS A 375 0.24 24.88 -6.51
CA LYS A 375 0.13 26.11 -5.72
C LYS A 375 -0.71 27.20 -6.42
N GLN A 376 -0.64 27.25 -7.75
CA GLN A 376 -1.38 28.24 -8.56
C GLN A 376 -2.86 27.90 -8.71
N SER A 377 -3.25 26.64 -8.46
CA SER A 377 -4.65 26.23 -8.55
C SER A 377 -5.50 26.98 -7.51
N PRO A 378 -6.72 27.45 -7.87
CA PRO A 378 -7.60 28.13 -6.93
C PRO A 378 -8.12 27.18 -5.84
N GLN A 379 -8.66 27.76 -4.79
CA GLN A 379 -9.45 27.03 -3.81
C GLN A 379 -10.81 26.64 -4.44
N PRO A 380 -11.40 25.50 -4.04
CA PRO A 380 -12.75 25.15 -4.47
C PRO A 380 -13.73 26.24 -4.08
N LYS A 381 -14.69 26.52 -5.00
CA LYS A 381 -15.76 27.49 -4.74
C LYS A 381 -16.72 26.94 -3.69
N GLU A 382 -17.43 27.82 -3.00
CA GLU A 382 -18.37 27.46 -1.96
C GLU A 382 -19.51 26.56 -2.49
N GLU A 383 -19.97 26.80 -3.71
CA GLU A 383 -21.01 25.99 -4.34
C GLU A 383 -20.60 24.53 -4.50
N THR A 384 -19.29 24.23 -4.56
CA THR A 384 -18.79 22.85 -4.67
C THR A 384 -19.00 22.02 -3.42
N LEU A 385 -19.38 22.61 -2.30
CA LEU A 385 -19.81 21.88 -1.10
C LEU A 385 -20.95 20.89 -1.36
N TRP A 386 -21.78 21.20 -2.34
CA TRP A 386 -23.01 20.48 -2.67
C TRP A 386 -22.87 19.55 -3.89
N THR A 387 -21.72 19.56 -4.55
CA THR A 387 -21.46 18.72 -5.73
C THR A 387 -20.73 17.43 -5.38
N ASP A 388 -20.80 16.44 -6.27
CA ASP A 388 -20.09 15.15 -6.14
C ASP A 388 -20.49 14.32 -4.91
N ILE A 389 -21.73 14.48 -4.42
CA ILE A 389 -22.30 13.74 -3.28
C ILE A 389 -23.16 12.59 -3.79
N TYR A 390 -23.95 12.85 -4.83
CA TYR A 390 -24.81 11.88 -5.49
C TYR A 390 -24.35 11.63 -6.91
N TYR A 391 -24.77 10.50 -7.48
CA TYR A 391 -24.60 10.27 -8.90
C TYR A 391 -25.40 11.33 -9.67
N PRO A 392 -24.85 11.98 -10.72
CA PRO A 392 -25.54 13.02 -11.47
C PRO A 392 -26.94 12.60 -11.92
N GLY A 393 -27.95 13.41 -11.60
CA GLY A 393 -29.35 13.16 -11.90
C GLY A 393 -30.12 12.36 -10.84
N THR A 394 -29.48 11.90 -9.78
CA THR A 394 -30.11 11.22 -8.65
C THR A 394 -30.16 12.08 -7.38
N GLU A 395 -29.80 13.35 -7.50
CA GLU A 395 -29.83 14.27 -6.36
C GLU A 395 -31.25 14.42 -5.82
N PRO A 396 -31.42 14.51 -4.51
CA PRO A 396 -32.71 14.86 -3.90
C PRO A 396 -33.08 16.31 -4.26
N ASP A 397 -34.33 16.70 -4.08
CA ASP A 397 -34.76 18.06 -4.36
C ASP A 397 -34.01 19.09 -3.50
N TRP A 398 -33.62 18.69 -2.32
CA TRP A 398 -32.87 19.51 -1.38
C TRP A 398 -31.99 18.67 -0.45
N MET A 399 -30.95 19.30 0.10
CA MET A 399 -30.07 18.72 1.12
C MET A 399 -29.83 19.77 2.23
N ARG A 400 -29.79 19.30 3.46
CA ARG A 400 -29.45 20.14 4.62
C ARG A 400 -27.95 20.10 4.86
N GLY A 401 -27.36 21.27 5.07
CA GLY A 401 -25.98 21.42 5.44
C GLY A 401 -25.70 21.09 6.91
N ARG A 402 -24.50 21.41 7.35
CA ARG A 402 -24.06 21.23 8.75
C ARG A 402 -24.89 22.07 9.73
N ASP A 403 -25.17 23.30 9.37
CA ASP A 403 -26.12 24.15 10.10
C ASP A 403 -27.55 23.73 9.75
N ARG A 404 -28.43 23.66 10.77
CA ARG A 404 -29.84 23.29 10.57
C ARG A 404 -30.61 24.27 9.72
N THR A 405 -30.16 25.51 9.61
CA THR A 405 -30.78 26.57 8.80
C THR A 405 -30.27 26.58 7.36
N GLU A 406 -29.14 25.90 7.09
CA GLU A 406 -28.54 25.86 5.78
C GLU A 406 -29.19 24.76 4.92
N ILE A 407 -29.86 25.16 3.86
CA ILE A 407 -30.53 24.27 2.92
C ILE A 407 -30.05 24.58 1.52
N HIS A 408 -29.51 23.59 0.83
CA HIS A 408 -29.23 23.66 -0.59
C HIS A 408 -30.35 22.99 -1.39
N ARG A 409 -30.81 23.64 -2.46
CA ARG A 409 -31.78 23.09 -3.40
C ARG A 409 -31.10 22.73 -4.69
N TYR A 410 -31.27 21.49 -5.11
CA TYR A 410 -30.74 21.00 -6.40
C TYR A 410 -31.69 21.29 -7.56
N ARG A 411 -33.00 21.46 -7.26
CA ARG A 411 -34.08 21.74 -8.23
C ARG A 411 -34.95 22.91 -7.78
#